data_72c6d0808d928ac8ac7a6f68f1c6ff0c
#
_entry.id   72c6d0808d928ac8ac7a6f68f1c6ff0c
#
_cell.length_a   1.000
_cell.length_b   1.000
_cell.length_c   1.000
_cell.angle_alpha   90.00
_cell.angle_beta   90.00
_cell.angle_gamma   90.00
#
_symmetry.space_group_name_H-M   'P 1'
#
loop_
_entity.id
_entity.type
_entity.pdbx_description
1 polymer ?
#
loop_
_entity_poly.entity_id
_entity_poly.type
_entity_poly.pdbx_seq_one_letter_code
_entity_poly.pdbx_strand_id
1 'polypeptide(L)'
;MTSVIRFALLSLCLSPLLLSLLGSQTASAADWPTWRHDAGRSGTTTETLPENLKLAWSRQLATPQPAWPEDPRIGFDLVPEPVVVGRTLYLASTRTDSVTAYDTRTGQLKWKVFADGPIRFAPLVADGKVVFGSDDGCVYAVDAQTGKPVWKFQAAPSS
;
A
#
# COMPACT_ATOMS: atom_id res chain seq x y z
N MET A 1 -41.61 -77.84 -6.85
CA MET A 1 -40.42 -77.31 -6.10
C MET A 1 -39.93 -76.08 -6.83
N THR A 2 -40.38 -74.92 -6.43
CA THR A 2 -40.07 -73.63 -7.09
C THR A 2 -39.49 -72.69 -6.01
N SER A 3 -38.18 -72.49 -6.10
CA SER A 3 -37.45 -71.62 -5.19
C SER A 3 -37.60 -70.13 -5.64
N VAL A 4 -38.14 -69.31 -4.74
CA VAL A 4 -38.29 -67.84 -4.98
C VAL A 4 -37.12 -67.17 -4.32
N ILE A 5 -36.24 -66.58 -5.11
CA ILE A 5 -35.12 -65.72 -4.66
C ILE A 5 -35.65 -64.27 -4.51
N ARG A 6 -35.70 -63.81 -3.27
CA ARG A 6 -36.00 -62.38 -2.97
C ARG A 6 -34.72 -61.54 -3.02
N PHE A 7 -34.65 -60.63 -3.99
CA PHE A 7 -33.66 -59.60 -4.00
C PHE A 7 -34.06 -58.40 -3.09
N ALA A 8 -33.32 -58.19 -2.04
CA ALA A 8 -33.44 -56.96 -1.24
C ALA A 8 -32.63 -55.82 -1.85
N LEU A 9 -33.32 -54.81 -2.35
CA LEU A 9 -32.72 -53.56 -2.81
C LEU A 9 -32.37 -52.72 -1.59
N LEU A 10 -31.08 -52.61 -1.27
CA LEU A 10 -30.55 -51.64 -0.31
C LEU A 10 -30.48 -50.29 -1.01
N SER A 11 -31.43 -49.40 -0.70
CA SER A 11 -31.42 -48.01 -1.12
C SER A 11 -30.39 -47.24 -0.29
N LEU A 12 -29.23 -46.97 -0.88
CA LEU A 12 -28.18 -46.13 -0.28
C LEU A 12 -28.55 -44.67 -0.50
N CYS A 13 -29.16 -44.03 0.51
CA CYS A 13 -29.38 -42.59 0.50
C CYS A 13 -28.03 -41.85 0.63
N LEU A 14 -27.48 -41.46 -0.49
CA LEU A 14 -26.37 -40.49 -0.53
C LEU A 14 -26.95 -39.10 -0.27
N SER A 15 -26.87 -38.61 0.96
CA SER A 15 -27.12 -37.19 1.26
C SER A 15 -25.92 -36.37 0.79
N PRO A 16 -26.10 -35.41 -0.12
CA PRO A 16 -25.01 -34.47 -0.42
C PRO A 16 -24.84 -33.52 0.76
N LEU A 17 -23.76 -33.68 1.50
CA LEU A 17 -23.27 -32.72 2.48
C LEU A 17 -22.78 -31.52 1.71
N LEU A 18 -23.66 -30.52 1.48
CA LEU A 18 -23.26 -29.20 0.98
C LEU A 18 -22.41 -28.52 2.07
N LEU A 19 -21.12 -28.72 1.96
CA LEU A 19 -20.13 -27.95 2.71
C LEU A 19 -20.14 -26.56 2.13
N SER A 20 -20.93 -25.66 2.69
CA SER A 20 -20.89 -24.21 2.39
C SER A 20 -19.53 -23.69 2.84
N LEU A 21 -18.58 -23.61 1.90
CA LEU A 21 -17.37 -22.80 2.01
C LEU A 21 -17.82 -21.34 2.10
N LEU A 22 -18.13 -20.87 3.29
CA LEU A 22 -18.15 -19.45 3.62
C LEU A 22 -16.70 -18.97 3.49
N GLY A 23 -16.29 -18.64 2.26
CA GLY A 23 -15.08 -17.92 2.00
C GLY A 23 -15.16 -16.60 2.77
N SER A 24 -14.41 -16.47 3.85
CA SER A 24 -14.18 -15.18 4.48
C SER A 24 -13.60 -14.25 3.43
N GLN A 25 -14.46 -13.43 2.83
CA GLN A 25 -14.00 -12.31 2.01
C GLN A 25 -13.28 -11.37 2.96
N THR A 26 -11.97 -11.43 2.95
CA THR A 26 -11.17 -10.40 3.57
C THR A 26 -11.45 -9.13 2.78
N ALA A 27 -12.20 -8.20 3.37
CA ALA A 27 -12.38 -6.88 2.81
C ALA A 27 -10.97 -6.29 2.61
N SER A 28 -10.55 -6.18 1.35
CA SER A 28 -9.34 -5.45 0.98
C SER A 28 -9.77 -4.00 0.89
N ALA A 29 -9.19 -3.15 1.70
CA ALA A 29 -9.38 -1.70 1.55
C ALA A 29 -8.90 -1.27 0.15
N ALA A 30 -9.58 -0.28 -0.45
CA ALA A 30 -9.16 0.27 -1.73
C ALA A 30 -7.77 0.87 -1.63
N ASP A 31 -7.01 0.72 -2.71
CA ASP A 31 -5.70 1.32 -2.83
C ASP A 31 -5.78 2.85 -2.86
N TRP A 32 -4.76 3.52 -2.32
CA TRP A 32 -4.56 4.96 -2.39
C TRP A 32 -3.18 5.24 -3.00
N PRO A 33 -3.02 5.05 -4.32
CA PRO A 33 -1.71 4.89 -4.96
C PRO A 33 -0.95 6.20 -5.22
N THR A 34 -1.59 7.34 -5.01
CA THR A 34 -1.00 8.66 -5.25
C THR A 34 -1.63 9.72 -4.35
N TRP A 35 -1.04 10.90 -4.33
CA TRP A 35 -1.61 12.06 -3.66
C TRP A 35 -3.07 12.29 -4.06
N ARG A 36 -3.95 12.40 -3.06
CA ARG A 36 -5.39 12.53 -3.22
C ARG A 36 -6.06 11.42 -4.04
N HIS A 37 -5.59 10.19 -3.89
CA HIS A 37 -6.20 8.94 -4.33
C HIS A 37 -5.98 8.58 -5.80
N ASP A 38 -6.36 9.43 -6.75
CA ASP A 38 -6.40 9.11 -8.18
C ASP A 38 -5.75 10.18 -9.06
N ALA A 39 -5.66 9.91 -10.36
CA ALA A 39 -5.10 10.85 -11.33
C ALA A 39 -5.91 12.15 -11.44
N GLY A 40 -7.21 12.10 -11.14
CA GLY A 40 -8.10 13.28 -11.06
C GLY A 40 -7.96 14.04 -9.75
N ARG A 41 -7.18 13.50 -8.77
CA ARG A 41 -6.97 14.10 -7.44
C ARG A 41 -8.28 14.38 -6.70
N SER A 42 -9.22 13.44 -6.80
CA SER A 42 -10.57 13.57 -6.24
C SER A 42 -10.55 13.64 -4.70
N GLY A 43 -9.60 12.98 -4.05
CA GLY A 43 -9.51 12.88 -2.60
C GLY A 43 -10.66 12.11 -1.98
N THR A 44 -11.37 11.30 -2.75
CA THR A 44 -12.55 10.55 -2.34
C THR A 44 -12.39 9.06 -2.59
N THR A 45 -13.13 8.26 -1.84
CA THR A 45 -13.23 6.81 -2.03
C THR A 45 -14.68 6.39 -1.86
N THR A 46 -15.07 5.28 -2.50
CA THR A 46 -16.37 4.63 -2.29
C THR A 46 -16.35 3.65 -1.11
N GLU A 47 -15.20 3.48 -0.47
CA GLU A 47 -15.06 2.60 0.69
C GLU A 47 -15.87 3.13 1.88
N THR A 48 -16.61 2.23 2.51
CA THR A 48 -17.31 2.52 3.75
C THR A 48 -16.44 2.09 4.93
N LEU A 49 -16.12 3.04 5.81
CA LEU A 49 -15.39 2.73 7.02
C LEU A 49 -16.25 1.90 7.98
N PRO A 50 -15.68 0.90 8.65
CA PRO A 50 -16.41 0.16 9.69
C PRO A 50 -16.74 1.07 10.87
N GLU A 51 -17.90 0.85 11.51
CA GLU A 51 -18.37 1.65 12.64
C GLU A 51 -17.42 1.61 13.85
N ASN A 52 -16.72 0.50 14.03
CA ASN A 52 -15.84 0.26 15.17
C ASN A 52 -14.37 0.18 14.72
N LEU A 53 -13.75 1.34 14.54
CA LEU A 53 -12.30 1.43 14.27
C LEU A 53 -11.49 1.13 15.54
N LYS A 54 -10.40 0.36 15.37
CA LYS A 54 -9.44 0.05 16.43
C LYS A 54 -8.05 0.43 15.97
N LEU A 55 -7.24 0.98 16.88
CA LEU A 55 -5.83 1.22 16.60
C LEU A 55 -5.12 -0.11 16.39
N ALA A 56 -4.59 -0.32 15.17
CA ALA A 56 -3.83 -1.52 14.84
C ALA A 56 -2.38 -1.41 15.30
N TRP A 57 -1.76 -0.27 15.06
CA TRP A 57 -0.38 0.03 15.45
C TRP A 57 -0.13 1.54 15.42
N SER A 58 0.95 1.97 16.04
CA SER A 58 1.47 3.33 15.94
C SER A 58 2.97 3.31 15.70
N ARG A 59 3.49 4.37 15.05
CA ARG A 59 4.92 4.52 14.80
C ARG A 59 5.33 5.96 15.01
N GLN A 60 6.36 6.15 15.85
CA GLN A 60 6.97 7.46 16.01
C GLN A 60 7.89 7.73 14.81
N LEU A 61 7.59 8.78 14.08
CA LEU A 61 8.44 9.29 12.99
C LEU A 61 9.37 10.37 13.53
N ALA A 62 10.43 10.69 12.78
CA ALA A 62 11.23 11.87 13.05
C ALA A 62 10.35 13.12 12.97
N THR A 63 10.61 14.10 13.82
CA THR A 63 9.89 15.38 13.78
C THR A 63 10.00 15.99 12.39
N PRO A 64 8.85 16.28 11.73
CA PRO A 64 8.86 16.90 10.41
C PRO A 64 9.63 18.22 10.42
N GLN A 65 10.39 18.44 9.36
CA GLN A 65 11.07 19.70 9.10
C GLN A 65 10.88 20.05 7.63
N PRO A 66 10.73 21.36 7.30
CA PRO A 66 10.72 21.78 5.91
C PRO A 66 12.04 21.37 5.23
N ALA A 67 11.99 21.08 3.94
CA ALA A 67 13.20 20.82 3.16
C ALA A 67 14.15 22.04 3.19
N TRP A 68 13.54 23.22 3.19
CA TRP A 68 14.25 24.52 3.16
C TRP A 68 13.78 25.39 4.34
N PRO A 69 14.28 25.18 5.55
CA PRO A 69 13.80 25.86 6.76
C PRO A 69 14.04 27.36 6.76
N GLU A 70 15.02 27.84 6.01
CA GLU A 70 15.36 29.27 5.90
C GLU A 70 14.45 30.03 4.92
N ASP A 71 13.64 29.33 4.11
CA ASP A 71 12.71 29.96 3.17
C ASP A 71 11.25 29.71 3.57
N PRO A 72 10.61 30.68 4.27
CA PRO A 72 9.23 30.50 4.74
C PRO A 72 8.19 30.39 3.62
N ARG A 73 8.54 30.73 2.37
CA ARG A 73 7.64 30.64 1.22
C ARG A 73 7.37 29.21 0.77
N ILE A 74 8.23 28.28 1.15
CA ILE A 74 8.16 26.87 0.74
C ILE A 74 8.02 25.90 1.92
N GLY A 75 7.47 26.38 3.04
CA GLY A 75 7.26 25.58 4.24
C GLY A 75 5.99 24.72 4.24
N PHE A 76 5.48 24.32 3.08
CA PHE A 76 4.23 23.53 2.94
C PHE A 76 4.45 22.00 3.05
N ASP A 77 5.68 21.57 3.19
CA ASP A 77 6.09 20.16 3.16
C ASP A 77 6.29 19.54 4.56
N LEU A 78 5.66 20.14 5.56
CA LEU A 78 5.77 19.69 6.96
C LEU A 78 5.00 18.40 7.26
N VAL A 79 4.05 18.04 6.42
CA VAL A 79 3.20 16.86 6.65
C VAL A 79 3.44 15.83 5.55
N PRO A 80 4.07 14.70 5.87
CA PRO A 80 4.24 13.64 4.89
C PRO A 80 2.88 13.03 4.55
N GLU A 81 2.59 12.89 3.26
CA GLU A 81 1.38 12.26 2.75
C GLU A 81 1.65 10.79 2.39
N PRO A 82 1.08 9.84 3.12
CA PRO A 82 1.26 8.44 2.81
C PRO A 82 0.43 8.03 1.60
N VAL A 83 0.94 7.07 0.83
CA VAL A 83 0.17 6.32 -0.16
C VAL A 83 0.14 4.86 0.20
N VAL A 84 -0.93 4.16 -0.18
CA VAL A 84 -1.15 2.77 0.20
C VAL A 84 -1.55 1.95 -1.02
N VAL A 85 -0.84 0.87 -1.28
CA VAL A 85 -1.20 -0.11 -2.31
C VAL A 85 -1.08 -1.51 -1.73
N GLY A 86 -2.18 -2.25 -1.76
CA GLY A 86 -2.31 -3.55 -1.15
C GLY A 86 -1.95 -3.52 0.34
N ARG A 87 -0.92 -4.26 0.71
CA ARG A 87 -0.44 -4.34 2.10
C ARG A 87 0.79 -3.47 2.39
N THR A 88 0.99 -2.42 1.62
CA THR A 88 2.17 -1.58 1.80
C THR A 88 1.80 -0.11 1.84
N LEU A 89 2.20 0.56 2.91
CA LEU A 89 2.16 2.00 3.08
C LEU A 89 3.55 2.56 2.73
N TYR A 90 3.58 3.54 1.84
CA TYR A 90 4.79 4.24 1.42
C TYR A 90 4.74 5.67 1.93
N LEU A 91 5.84 6.11 2.51
CA LEU A 91 5.97 7.42 3.13
C LEU A 91 7.25 8.09 2.70
N ALA A 92 7.14 9.29 2.12
CA ALA A 92 8.27 10.16 1.82
C ALA A 92 8.67 10.99 3.06
N SER A 93 9.90 11.43 3.10
CA SER A 93 10.42 12.25 4.20
C SER A 93 11.44 13.27 3.70
N THR A 94 11.20 14.54 4.02
CA THR A 94 12.14 15.64 3.84
C THR A 94 13.26 15.62 4.90
N ARG A 95 13.00 14.99 6.03
CA ARG A 95 13.93 14.96 7.18
C ARG A 95 15.04 13.94 7.01
N THR A 96 14.75 12.86 6.28
CA THR A 96 15.67 11.73 6.11
C THR A 96 15.91 11.41 4.64
N ASP A 97 15.48 12.27 3.71
CA ASP A 97 15.69 12.19 2.26
C ASP A 97 15.37 10.79 1.71
N SER A 98 14.24 10.24 2.13
CA SER A 98 13.95 8.84 1.89
C SER A 98 12.48 8.56 1.63
N VAL A 99 12.22 7.47 0.91
CA VAL A 99 10.93 6.78 0.90
C VAL A 99 11.06 5.51 1.72
N THR A 100 10.08 5.29 2.60
CA THR A 100 10.03 4.13 3.48
C THR A 100 8.74 3.36 3.24
N ALA A 101 8.83 2.04 3.13
CA ALA A 101 7.69 1.14 3.00
C ALA A 101 7.44 0.38 4.30
N TYR A 102 6.19 0.36 4.73
CA TYR A 102 5.72 -0.35 5.92
C TYR A 102 4.62 -1.34 5.57
N ASP A 103 4.56 -2.46 6.30
CA ASP A 103 3.40 -3.37 6.24
C ASP A 103 2.20 -2.72 6.92
N THR A 104 1.06 -2.63 6.24
CA THR A 104 -0.14 -1.95 6.76
C THR A 104 -0.78 -2.64 7.96
N ARG A 105 -0.57 -3.94 8.15
CA ARG A 105 -1.15 -4.69 9.27
C ARG A 105 -0.33 -4.63 10.54
N THR A 106 1.00 -4.57 10.40
CA THR A 106 1.92 -4.71 11.52
C THR A 106 2.71 -3.45 11.82
N GLY A 107 2.74 -2.48 10.89
CA GLY A 107 3.60 -1.31 10.96
C GLY A 107 5.09 -1.63 10.81
N GLN A 108 5.46 -2.88 10.48
CA GLN A 108 6.86 -3.25 10.33
C GLN A 108 7.48 -2.65 9.08
N LEU A 109 8.74 -2.27 9.20
CA LEU A 109 9.54 -1.80 8.08
C LEU A 109 9.75 -2.93 7.07
N LYS A 110 9.41 -2.69 5.80
CA LYS A 110 9.70 -3.60 4.69
C LYS A 110 11.02 -3.22 4.02
N TRP A 111 11.14 -1.97 3.63
CA TRP A 111 12.36 -1.41 3.05
C TRP A 111 12.40 0.11 3.21
N LYS A 112 13.59 0.68 3.01
CA LYS A 112 13.83 2.11 2.95
C LYS A 112 14.87 2.41 1.87
N VAL A 113 14.61 3.43 1.04
CA VAL A 113 15.55 3.93 0.03
C VAL A 113 15.80 5.41 0.29
N PHE A 114 17.01 5.85 -0.06
CA PHE A 114 17.44 7.23 0.10
C PHE A 114 17.61 7.89 -1.28
N ALA A 115 17.34 9.19 -1.34
CA ALA A 115 17.74 10.09 -2.41
C ALA A 115 18.91 10.98 -1.93
N ASP A 116 19.47 11.75 -2.83
CA ASP A 116 20.57 12.67 -2.52
C ASP A 116 20.06 14.05 -2.04
N GLY A 117 18.72 14.19 -1.89
CA GLY A 117 18.05 15.40 -1.41
C GLY A 117 16.65 15.13 -0.87
N PRO A 118 15.98 16.16 -0.30
CA PRO A 118 14.66 16.05 0.29
C PRO A 118 13.60 15.53 -0.68
N ILE A 119 12.69 14.70 -0.15
CA ILE A 119 11.53 14.18 -0.88
C ILE A 119 10.28 14.80 -0.29
N ARG A 120 9.75 15.85 -0.92
CA ARG A 120 8.70 16.70 -0.35
C ARG A 120 7.28 16.24 -0.62
N PHE A 121 7.08 15.45 -1.67
CA PHE A 121 5.75 15.07 -2.14
C PHE A 121 5.49 13.58 -1.94
N ALA A 122 4.20 13.23 -1.88
CA ALA A 122 3.78 11.84 -1.86
C ALA A 122 4.35 11.08 -3.06
N PRO A 123 4.84 9.86 -2.87
CA PRO A 123 5.23 9.02 -4.00
C PRO A 123 4.00 8.58 -4.81
N LEU A 124 4.23 8.18 -6.05
CA LEU A 124 3.25 7.51 -6.90
C LEU A 124 3.57 6.02 -6.95
N VAL A 125 2.56 5.17 -6.80
CA VAL A 125 2.70 3.72 -7.00
C VAL A 125 1.93 3.31 -8.26
N ALA A 126 2.66 2.80 -9.25
CA ALA A 126 2.08 2.32 -10.50
C ALA A 126 2.95 1.20 -11.10
N ASP A 127 2.33 0.25 -11.75
CA ASP A 127 3.00 -0.86 -12.47
C ASP A 127 4.08 -1.57 -11.64
N GLY A 128 3.80 -1.80 -10.35
CA GLY A 128 4.73 -2.45 -9.44
C GLY A 128 5.96 -1.61 -9.06
N LYS A 129 5.94 -0.31 -9.32
CA LYS A 129 7.01 0.64 -9.01
C LYS A 129 6.52 1.74 -8.08
N VAL A 130 7.43 2.23 -7.26
CA VAL A 130 7.26 3.48 -6.50
C VAL A 130 8.10 4.55 -7.19
N VAL A 131 7.44 5.63 -7.64
CA VAL A 131 8.07 6.75 -8.33
C VAL A 131 8.00 7.99 -7.45
N PHE A 132 9.10 8.68 -7.30
CA PHE A 132 9.18 9.91 -6.49
C PHE A 132 10.23 10.87 -7.02
N GLY A 133 9.99 12.16 -6.83
CA GLY A 133 10.94 13.24 -7.13
C GLY A 133 11.68 13.67 -5.87
N SER A 134 12.91 14.10 -6.04
CA SER A 134 13.77 14.64 -4.98
C SER A 134 14.30 16.02 -5.36
N ASP A 135 14.61 16.84 -4.38
CA ASP A 135 15.22 18.17 -4.55
C ASP A 135 16.67 18.09 -5.04
N ASP A 136 17.25 16.89 -5.18
CA ASP A 136 18.50 16.67 -5.92
C ASP A 136 18.34 16.81 -7.45
N GLY A 137 17.13 17.15 -7.92
CA GLY A 137 16.82 17.31 -9.33
C GLY A 137 16.53 16.02 -10.08
N CYS A 138 16.36 14.90 -9.37
CA CYS A 138 16.11 13.61 -9.98
C CYS A 138 14.71 13.06 -9.68
N VAL A 139 14.23 12.23 -10.60
CA VAL A 139 13.10 11.34 -10.41
C VAL A 139 13.62 9.91 -10.31
N TYR A 140 13.13 9.20 -9.31
CA TYR A 140 13.52 7.84 -9.00
C TYR A 140 12.36 6.89 -9.23
N ALA A 141 12.64 5.69 -9.68
CA ALA A 141 11.72 4.57 -9.61
C ALA A 141 12.39 3.37 -8.96
N VAL A 142 11.69 2.78 -8.00
CA VAL A 142 12.13 1.58 -7.31
C VAL A 142 11.05 0.52 -7.38
N ASP A 143 11.43 -0.75 -7.29
CA ASP A 143 10.48 -1.86 -7.19
C ASP A 143 9.65 -1.73 -5.90
N ALA A 144 8.33 -1.80 -6.02
CA ALA A 144 7.42 -1.54 -4.91
C ALA A 144 7.52 -2.57 -3.78
N GLN A 145 7.92 -3.80 -4.08
CA GLN A 145 8.03 -4.86 -3.07
C GLN A 145 9.36 -4.85 -2.32
N THR A 146 10.44 -4.54 -3.04
CA THR A 146 11.81 -4.73 -2.54
C THR A 146 12.57 -3.43 -2.29
N GLY A 147 12.12 -2.31 -2.86
CA GLY A 147 12.83 -1.03 -2.82
C GLY A 147 14.08 -1.00 -3.73
N LYS A 148 14.32 -2.04 -4.52
CA LYS A 148 15.48 -2.06 -5.42
C LYS A 148 15.33 -1.01 -6.53
N PRO A 149 16.41 -0.27 -6.86
CA PRO A 149 16.38 0.70 -7.94
C PRO A 149 15.99 0.05 -9.28
N VAL A 150 15.07 0.71 -10.00
CA VAL A 150 14.68 0.34 -11.37
C VAL A 150 15.29 1.30 -12.37
N TRP A 151 15.11 2.61 -12.13
CA TRP A 151 15.75 3.68 -12.90
C TRP A 151 15.84 4.98 -12.08
N LYS A 152 16.76 5.84 -12.51
CA LYS A 152 16.89 7.24 -12.04
C LYS A 152 16.95 8.14 -13.28
N PHE A 153 16.21 9.22 -13.27
CA PHE A 153 16.18 10.21 -14.35
C PHE A 153 16.56 11.59 -13.81
N GLN A 154 17.53 12.23 -14.45
CA GLN A 154 17.92 13.60 -14.13
C GLN A 154 16.91 14.57 -14.78
N ALA A 155 16.06 15.20 -13.98
CA ALA A 155 14.99 16.08 -14.45
C ALA A 155 15.44 17.55 -14.50
N ALA A 156 16.42 17.94 -13.68
CA ALA A 156 16.99 19.28 -13.66
C ALA A 156 18.49 19.22 -13.99
N PRO A 157 19.08 20.31 -14.52
CA PRO A 157 20.53 20.38 -14.71
C PRO A 157 21.24 20.14 -13.38
N SER A 158 22.34 19.39 -13.41
CA SER A 158 23.25 19.32 -12.27
C SER A 158 23.88 20.71 -12.05
N SER A 159 23.79 21.19 -10.82
CA SER A 159 24.49 22.39 -10.38
C SER A 159 26.02 22.21 -10.42
#